data_e1bc80898467589d0d4a1830a077e940
#
_entry.id   e1bc80898467589d0d4a1830a077e940
#
_cell.length_a   1.000
_cell.length_b   1.000
_cell.length_c   1.000
_cell.angle_alpha   90.00
_cell.angle_beta   90.00
_cell.angle_gamma   90.00
#
_symmetry.space_group_name_H-M   'P 1'
#
loop_
_entity.id
_entity.type
_entity.pdbx_description
1 polymer ?
#
loop_
_entity_poly.entity_id
_entity_poly.type
_entity_poly.pdbx_seq_one_letter_code
_entity_poly.pdbx_strand_id
1 'polypeptide(L)'
;MPELPTNLKGFAHVYDRAHINTDEIIPARYLNVHEEAELAKYAMEDIDVDFVKRVKPGDFVIAGENFGCGSSREHAIWALRGSGIKVVIAANYSRIFFRNAINNGFLAIECPEALGIVKGGDQLELDLLAGKLRNLSNGKEATFVPISDFARELIEDGGLLPHIQKKAAKAA
;
A
#
# COMPACT_ATOMS: atom_id res chain seq x y z
N MET A 1 16.77 1.98 11.70
CA MET A 1 15.76 1.72 10.66
C MET A 1 16.34 2.18 9.34
N PRO A 2 16.23 1.38 8.29
CA PRO A 2 16.69 1.83 6.99
C PRO A 2 15.82 3.01 6.51
N GLU A 3 16.45 3.99 5.89
CA GLU A 3 15.74 5.09 5.25
C GLU A 3 14.82 4.55 4.15
N LEU A 4 13.65 5.19 4.00
CA LEU A 4 12.74 4.86 2.89
C LEU A 4 13.45 5.21 1.57
N PRO A 5 13.65 4.25 0.66
CA PRO A 5 14.25 4.55 -0.63
C PRO A 5 13.45 5.62 -1.37
N THR A 6 14.12 6.54 -2.02
CA THR A 6 13.46 7.58 -2.83
C THR A 6 12.78 6.99 -4.06
N ASN A 7 13.37 5.91 -4.60
CA ASN A 7 12.84 5.18 -5.74
C ASN A 7 12.49 3.75 -5.35
N LEU A 8 11.28 3.33 -5.69
CA LEU A 8 10.80 1.96 -5.52
C LEU A 8 10.53 1.34 -6.88
N LYS A 9 10.84 0.06 -7.02
CA LYS A 9 10.52 -0.73 -8.23
C LYS A 9 9.77 -1.99 -7.83
N GLY A 10 8.76 -2.35 -8.61
CA GLY A 10 7.97 -3.55 -8.39
C GLY A 10 7.04 -3.83 -9.56
N PHE A 11 6.40 -4.99 -9.53
CA PHE A 11 5.41 -5.38 -10.53
C PHE A 11 4.00 -5.02 -10.07
N ALA A 12 3.14 -4.71 -11.02
CA ALA A 12 1.79 -4.24 -10.77
C ALA A 12 0.79 -5.40 -10.67
N HIS A 13 0.00 -5.39 -9.59
CA HIS A 13 -1.25 -6.13 -9.48
C HIS A 13 -2.39 -5.13 -9.64
N VAL A 14 -3.14 -5.21 -10.76
CA VAL A 14 -4.14 -4.21 -11.13
C VAL A 14 -5.54 -4.70 -10.87
N TYR A 15 -6.30 -3.90 -10.13
CA TYR A 15 -7.72 -4.10 -9.85
C TYR A 15 -8.48 -2.87 -10.33
N ASP A 16 -8.87 -2.84 -11.60
CA ASP A 16 -9.58 -1.73 -12.24
C ASP A 16 -11.05 -1.71 -11.79
N ARG A 17 -11.24 -1.35 -10.54
CA ARG A 17 -12.53 -1.31 -9.88
C ARG A 17 -12.54 -0.28 -8.75
N ALA A 18 -13.64 0.45 -8.62
CA ALA A 18 -13.90 1.30 -7.47
C ALA A 18 -14.42 0.48 -6.27
N HIS A 19 -14.34 1.07 -5.08
CA HIS A 19 -14.93 0.55 -3.85
C HIS A 19 -14.43 -0.84 -3.43
N ILE A 20 -13.15 -1.13 -3.61
CA ILE A 20 -12.55 -2.31 -3.00
C ILE A 20 -12.55 -2.09 -1.49
N ASN A 21 -13.38 -2.86 -0.78
CA ASN A 21 -13.57 -2.70 0.66
C ASN A 21 -12.58 -3.55 1.47
N THR A 22 -12.49 -3.27 2.76
CA THR A 22 -11.56 -3.96 3.65
C THR A 22 -11.86 -5.46 3.79
N ASP A 23 -13.11 -5.90 3.63
CA ASP A 23 -13.48 -7.32 3.63
C ASP A 23 -12.95 -8.06 2.40
N GLU A 24 -12.79 -7.36 1.30
CA GLU A 24 -12.19 -7.91 0.07
C GLU A 24 -10.67 -7.95 0.13
N ILE A 25 -10.05 -7.03 0.89
CA ILE A 25 -8.60 -7.01 1.12
C ILE A 25 -8.21 -8.14 2.08
N ILE A 26 -8.96 -8.27 3.18
CA ILE A 26 -8.85 -9.37 4.12
C ILE A 26 -10.23 -9.78 4.63
N PRO A 27 -10.71 -10.99 4.34
CA PRO A 27 -12.04 -11.43 4.77
C PRO A 27 -12.24 -11.40 6.29
N ALA A 28 -13.46 -11.05 6.71
CA ALA A 28 -13.83 -10.93 8.13
C ALA A 28 -13.57 -12.20 8.94
N ARG A 29 -13.59 -13.38 8.32
CA ARG A 29 -13.31 -14.66 8.96
C ARG A 29 -11.90 -14.81 9.51
N TYR A 30 -10.97 -13.92 9.11
CA TYR A 30 -9.57 -13.92 9.57
C TYR A 30 -9.25 -12.83 10.61
N LEU A 31 -10.26 -12.11 11.12
CA LEU A 31 -10.02 -11.01 12.07
C LEU A 31 -9.54 -11.44 13.46
N ASN A 32 -9.62 -12.71 13.78
CA ASN A 32 -9.04 -13.29 14.98
C ASN A 32 -7.54 -13.60 14.85
N VAL A 33 -6.98 -13.42 13.67
CA VAL A 33 -5.55 -13.58 13.39
C VAL A 33 -4.86 -12.23 13.57
N HIS A 34 -3.77 -12.20 14.31
CA HIS A 34 -3.03 -10.97 14.62
C HIS A 34 -1.60 -10.94 14.06
N GLU A 35 -1.18 -12.02 13.42
CA GLU A 35 0.14 -12.13 12.83
C GLU A 35 0.11 -11.82 11.33
N GLU A 36 0.92 -10.87 10.90
CA GLU A 36 0.97 -10.45 9.49
C GLU A 36 1.29 -11.59 8.53
N ALA A 37 2.21 -12.47 8.93
CA ALA A 37 2.60 -13.62 8.12
C ALA A 37 1.45 -14.61 7.90
N GLU A 38 0.56 -14.74 8.86
CA GLU A 38 -0.65 -15.57 8.72
C GLU A 38 -1.71 -14.87 7.88
N LEU A 39 -1.97 -13.59 8.12
CA LEU A 39 -2.92 -12.79 7.33
C LEU A 39 -2.52 -12.70 5.86
N ALA A 40 -1.21 -12.63 5.58
CA ALA A 40 -0.67 -12.56 4.24
C ALA A 40 -1.13 -13.71 3.33
N LYS A 41 -1.38 -14.87 3.90
CA LYS A 41 -1.83 -16.07 3.16
C LYS A 41 -3.22 -15.91 2.56
N TYR A 42 -4.00 -14.96 3.06
CA TYR A 42 -5.40 -14.73 2.70
C TYR A 42 -5.65 -13.34 2.09
N ALA A 43 -4.58 -12.58 1.85
CA ALA A 43 -4.70 -11.25 1.26
C ALA A 43 -5.40 -11.32 -0.10
N MET A 44 -6.39 -10.45 -0.30
CA MET A 44 -7.16 -10.32 -1.55
C MET A 44 -7.95 -11.58 -1.94
N GLU A 45 -8.09 -12.57 -1.08
CA GLU A 45 -8.64 -13.91 -1.38
C GLU A 45 -10.03 -13.85 -2.00
N ASP A 46 -10.90 -12.97 -1.53
CA ASP A 46 -12.30 -12.91 -1.99
C ASP A 46 -12.45 -12.25 -3.38
N ILE A 47 -11.44 -11.55 -3.88
CA ILE A 47 -11.47 -10.95 -5.22
C ILE A 47 -10.43 -11.54 -6.17
N ASP A 48 -9.38 -12.15 -5.65
CA ASP A 48 -8.29 -12.72 -6.43
C ASP A 48 -7.60 -13.84 -5.65
N VAL A 49 -8.15 -15.04 -5.73
CA VAL A 49 -7.65 -16.21 -5.01
C VAL A 49 -6.20 -16.58 -5.36
N ASP A 50 -5.73 -16.17 -6.53
CA ASP A 50 -4.37 -16.44 -6.99
C ASP A 50 -3.37 -15.30 -6.66
N PHE A 51 -3.83 -14.21 -6.05
CA PHE A 51 -2.97 -13.09 -5.69
C PHE A 51 -1.75 -13.54 -4.88
N VAL A 52 -1.97 -14.32 -3.83
CA VAL A 52 -0.90 -14.78 -2.92
C VAL A 52 0.13 -15.69 -3.60
N LYS A 53 -0.23 -16.30 -4.73
CA LYS A 53 0.68 -17.13 -5.54
C LYS A 53 1.57 -16.32 -6.47
N ARG A 54 1.12 -15.10 -6.84
CA ARG A 54 1.81 -14.24 -7.81
C ARG A 54 2.63 -13.14 -7.16
N VAL A 55 2.14 -12.61 -6.04
CA VAL A 55 2.76 -11.46 -5.36
C VAL A 55 4.18 -11.78 -4.92
N LYS A 56 5.06 -10.81 -5.09
CA LYS A 56 6.46 -10.85 -4.65
C LYS A 56 6.78 -9.65 -3.77
N PRO A 57 7.74 -9.79 -2.86
CA PRO A 57 8.20 -8.66 -2.06
C PRO A 57 8.61 -7.47 -2.92
N GLY A 58 8.04 -6.32 -2.62
CA GLY A 58 8.27 -5.07 -3.36
C GLY A 58 7.22 -4.74 -4.41
N ASP A 59 6.27 -5.62 -4.69
CA ASP A 59 5.22 -5.39 -5.68
C ASP A 59 4.23 -4.29 -5.25
N PHE A 60 3.47 -3.81 -6.24
CA PHE A 60 2.51 -2.72 -6.10
C PHE A 60 1.09 -3.19 -6.40
N VAL A 61 0.11 -2.68 -5.65
CA VAL A 61 -1.30 -2.78 -6.00
C VAL A 61 -1.75 -1.48 -6.64
N ILE A 62 -2.41 -1.56 -7.78
CA ILE A 62 -3.01 -0.43 -8.50
C ILE A 62 -4.52 -0.62 -8.50
N ALA A 63 -5.27 0.37 -8.03
CA ALA A 63 -6.71 0.27 -7.87
C ALA A 63 -7.45 1.57 -8.21
N GLY A 64 -8.77 1.48 -8.27
CA GLY A 64 -9.66 2.60 -8.58
C GLY A 64 -9.99 3.47 -7.35
N GLU A 65 -11.14 4.12 -7.43
CA GLU A 65 -11.61 5.06 -6.41
C GLU A 65 -12.05 4.36 -5.12
N ASN A 66 -11.96 5.11 -4.02
CA ASN A 66 -12.46 4.73 -2.70
C ASN A 66 -11.90 3.38 -2.22
N PHE A 67 -10.61 3.16 -2.41
CA PHE A 67 -9.93 1.96 -1.94
C PHE A 67 -9.93 1.87 -0.40
N GLY A 68 -10.18 0.69 0.11
CA GLY A 68 -10.21 0.44 1.56
C GLY A 68 -11.46 0.97 2.27
N CYS A 69 -12.56 1.16 1.54
CA CYS A 69 -13.84 1.52 2.15
C CYS A 69 -14.37 0.41 3.07
N GLY A 70 -15.39 0.73 3.84
CA GLY A 70 -15.98 -0.21 4.81
C GLY A 70 -15.39 -0.05 6.22
N SER A 71 -15.21 -1.16 6.91
CA SER A 71 -14.77 -1.16 8.31
C SER A 71 -13.33 -0.71 8.49
N SER A 72 -13.06 0.00 9.59
CA SER A 72 -11.70 0.34 10.01
C SER A 72 -10.98 -0.91 10.52
N ARG A 73 -10.10 -1.47 9.70
CA ARG A 73 -9.34 -2.70 10.04
C ARG A 73 -7.87 -2.54 9.70
N GLU A 74 -7.03 -2.54 10.71
CA GLU A 74 -5.57 -2.60 10.53
C GLU A 74 -5.14 -3.91 9.84
N HIS A 75 -5.91 -4.97 10.02
CA HIS A 75 -5.69 -6.27 9.38
C HIS A 75 -5.56 -6.17 7.85
N ALA A 76 -6.27 -5.23 7.21
CA ALA A 76 -6.14 -5.02 5.77
C ALA A 76 -4.73 -4.54 5.41
N ILE A 77 -4.16 -3.63 6.18
CA ILE A 77 -2.79 -3.16 6.01
C ILE A 77 -1.79 -4.28 6.28
N TRP A 78 -2.00 -5.03 7.37
CA TRP A 78 -1.11 -6.13 7.74
C TRP A 78 -1.11 -7.25 6.68
N ALA A 79 -2.27 -7.58 6.13
CA ALA A 79 -2.39 -8.57 5.07
C ALA A 79 -1.63 -8.15 3.80
N LEU A 80 -1.79 -6.91 3.36
CA LEU A 80 -1.07 -6.38 2.19
C LEU A 80 0.43 -6.32 2.43
N ARG A 81 0.85 -5.75 3.55
CA ARG A 81 2.27 -5.64 3.89
C ARG A 81 2.91 -7.01 4.05
N GLY A 82 2.27 -7.91 4.78
CA GLY A 82 2.75 -9.28 4.99
C GLY A 82 2.85 -10.09 3.70
N SER A 83 1.99 -9.84 2.71
CA SER A 83 2.05 -10.49 1.40
C SER A 83 3.21 -9.99 0.53
N GLY A 84 3.89 -8.92 0.93
CA GLY A 84 5.02 -8.34 0.20
C GLY A 84 4.69 -7.06 -0.57
N ILE A 85 3.43 -6.61 -0.54
CA ILE A 85 3.08 -5.35 -1.19
C ILE A 85 3.79 -4.18 -0.50
N LYS A 86 4.49 -3.40 -1.29
CA LYS A 86 5.25 -2.24 -0.83
C LYS A 86 4.41 -0.96 -0.82
N VAL A 87 3.54 -0.81 -1.80
CA VAL A 87 2.69 0.36 -1.95
C VAL A 87 1.36 0.00 -2.60
N VAL A 88 0.30 0.67 -2.17
CA VAL A 88 -0.96 0.74 -2.92
C VAL A 88 -1.02 2.09 -3.61
N ILE A 89 -1.33 2.09 -4.89
CA ILE A 89 -1.57 3.29 -5.70
C ILE A 89 -3.01 3.24 -6.17
N ALA A 90 -3.84 4.13 -5.68
CA ALA A 90 -5.26 4.18 -5.99
C ALA A 90 -5.66 5.56 -6.51
N ALA A 91 -6.80 5.65 -7.19
CA ALA A 91 -7.32 6.95 -7.62
C ALA A 91 -7.60 7.85 -6.41
N ASN A 92 -8.22 7.28 -5.37
CA ASN A 92 -8.34 7.87 -4.03
C ASN A 92 -8.67 6.77 -3.00
N TYR A 93 -8.73 7.15 -1.74
CA TYR A 93 -8.94 6.24 -0.60
C TYR A 93 -10.13 6.64 0.26
N SER A 94 -10.68 5.68 0.99
CA SER A 94 -11.45 6.01 2.18
C SER A 94 -10.50 6.66 3.22
N ARG A 95 -11.02 7.64 3.96
CA ARG A 95 -10.23 8.34 4.99
C ARG A 95 -9.66 7.42 6.05
N ILE A 96 -10.46 6.46 6.47
CA ILE A 96 -10.07 5.50 7.52
C ILE A 96 -8.92 4.62 7.06
N PHE A 97 -9.00 4.07 5.84
CA PHE A 97 -7.94 3.25 5.29
C PHE A 97 -6.64 4.05 5.14
N PHE A 98 -6.72 5.25 4.57
CA PHE A 98 -5.55 6.10 4.36
C PHE A 98 -4.82 6.42 5.68
N ARG A 99 -5.59 6.79 6.72
CA ARG A 99 -5.05 7.04 8.07
C ARG A 99 -4.41 5.79 8.67
N ASN A 100 -5.09 4.64 8.56
CA ASN A 100 -4.54 3.38 9.05
C ASN A 100 -3.24 3.00 8.32
N ALA A 101 -3.17 3.22 7.01
CA ALA A 101 -1.96 2.99 6.24
C ALA A 101 -0.78 3.82 6.78
N ILE A 102 -0.94 5.12 6.88
CA ILE A 102 0.10 6.02 7.41
C ILE A 102 0.46 5.67 8.86
N ASN A 103 -0.52 5.43 9.72
CA ASN A 103 -0.29 5.07 11.12
C ASN A 103 0.45 3.73 11.29
N ASN A 104 0.30 2.82 10.33
CA ASN A 104 1.02 1.54 10.29
C ASN A 104 2.34 1.61 9.51
N GLY A 105 2.75 2.80 9.04
CA GLY A 105 3.98 2.95 8.26
C GLY A 105 3.90 2.29 6.88
N PHE A 106 2.70 2.20 6.32
CA PHE A 106 2.45 1.60 5.01
C PHE A 106 2.21 2.68 3.96
N LEU A 107 2.83 2.53 2.80
CA LEU A 107 2.80 3.53 1.75
C LEU A 107 1.51 3.43 0.92
N ALA A 108 0.73 4.50 0.93
CA ALA A 108 -0.48 4.68 0.13
C ALA A 108 -0.37 5.98 -0.68
N ILE A 109 -0.52 5.87 -2.00
CA ILE A 109 -0.35 6.99 -2.95
C ILE A 109 -1.66 7.19 -3.72
N GLU A 110 -2.10 8.44 -3.83
CA GLU A 110 -3.18 8.84 -4.72
C GLU A 110 -2.63 9.23 -6.10
N CYS A 111 -3.04 8.49 -7.12
CA CYS A 111 -2.68 8.76 -8.50
C CYS A 111 -3.83 8.34 -9.43
N PRO A 112 -4.79 9.25 -9.71
CA PRO A 112 -5.96 8.92 -10.52
C PRO A 112 -5.64 8.41 -11.92
N GLU A 113 -4.52 8.83 -12.50
CA GLU A 113 -4.10 8.44 -13.85
C GLU A 113 -3.45 7.05 -13.92
N ALA A 114 -3.14 6.43 -12.78
CA ALA A 114 -2.40 5.17 -12.76
C ALA A 114 -3.10 4.05 -13.55
N LEU A 115 -4.41 3.88 -13.38
CA LEU A 115 -5.18 2.86 -14.12
C LEU A 115 -5.15 3.06 -15.64
N GLY A 116 -4.99 4.30 -16.11
CA GLY A 116 -4.92 4.62 -17.53
C GLY A 116 -3.58 4.24 -18.19
N ILE A 117 -2.55 4.01 -17.41
CA ILE A 117 -1.20 3.75 -17.92
C ILE A 117 -0.60 2.42 -17.47
N VAL A 118 -1.23 1.70 -16.54
CA VAL A 118 -0.68 0.47 -15.95
C VAL A 118 -1.59 -0.71 -16.23
N LYS A 119 -1.00 -1.83 -16.63
CA LYS A 119 -1.66 -3.14 -16.75
C LYS A 119 -1.05 -4.13 -15.77
N GLY A 120 -1.81 -5.16 -15.42
CA GLY A 120 -1.31 -6.24 -14.57
C GLY A 120 -0.02 -6.87 -15.12
N GLY A 121 0.97 -6.99 -14.25
CA GLY A 121 2.28 -7.54 -14.61
C GLY A 121 3.28 -6.52 -15.15
N ASP A 122 2.89 -5.25 -15.37
CA ASP A 122 3.83 -4.21 -15.76
C ASP A 122 4.86 -3.95 -14.66
N GLN A 123 6.08 -3.65 -15.06
CA GLN A 123 7.12 -3.21 -14.13
C GLN A 123 7.05 -1.69 -13.96
N LEU A 124 6.99 -1.27 -12.71
CA LEU A 124 6.83 0.14 -12.33
C LEU A 124 8.02 0.66 -11.54
N GLU A 125 8.27 1.95 -11.69
CA GLU A 125 9.18 2.72 -10.84
C GLU A 125 8.41 3.89 -10.22
N LEU A 126 8.56 4.05 -8.92
CA LEU A 126 7.92 5.12 -8.16
C LEU A 126 8.99 6.03 -7.54
N ASP A 127 9.02 7.29 -7.99
CA ASP A 127 9.88 8.32 -7.41
C ASP A 127 9.07 9.12 -6.38
N LEU A 128 9.31 8.85 -5.10
CA LEU A 128 8.55 9.43 -4.00
C LEU A 128 8.82 10.93 -3.79
N LEU A 129 10.01 11.39 -4.12
CA LEU A 129 10.38 12.80 -3.97
C LEU A 129 9.90 13.65 -5.15
N ALA A 130 10.05 13.15 -6.36
CA ALA A 130 9.58 13.84 -7.55
C ALA A 130 8.05 13.71 -7.75
N GLY A 131 7.38 12.79 -7.06
CA GLY A 131 5.96 12.51 -7.27
C GLY A 131 5.67 11.93 -8.66
N LYS A 132 6.50 10.99 -9.11
CA LYS A 132 6.36 10.37 -10.43
C LYS A 132 6.18 8.87 -10.36
N LEU A 133 5.18 8.39 -11.10
CA LEU A 133 4.99 6.98 -11.41
C LEU A 133 5.40 6.74 -12.87
N ARG A 134 6.37 5.86 -13.08
CA ARG A 134 6.82 5.47 -14.42
C ARG A 134 6.48 4.00 -14.67
N ASN A 135 5.85 3.74 -15.80
CA ASN A 135 5.67 2.38 -16.27
C ASN A 135 6.85 2.00 -17.17
N LEU A 136 7.75 1.17 -16.65
CA LEU A 136 8.95 0.76 -17.37
C LEU A 136 8.65 -0.20 -18.52
N SER A 137 7.47 -0.85 -18.52
CA SER A 137 7.05 -1.78 -19.57
C SER A 137 6.55 -1.08 -20.84
N ASN A 138 5.99 0.14 -20.71
CA ASN A 138 5.41 0.87 -21.86
C ASN A 138 5.92 2.31 -22.01
N GLY A 139 6.75 2.81 -21.06
CA GLY A 139 7.31 4.14 -21.10
C GLY A 139 6.38 5.29 -20.68
N LYS A 140 5.13 4.99 -20.28
CA LYS A 140 4.18 6.02 -19.83
C LYS A 140 4.47 6.47 -18.41
N GLU A 141 4.12 7.73 -18.12
CA GLU A 141 4.31 8.33 -16.80
C GLU A 141 3.02 8.99 -16.31
N ALA A 142 2.87 9.03 -14.98
CA ALA A 142 1.86 9.82 -14.28
C ALA A 142 2.52 10.54 -13.10
N THR A 143 1.85 11.56 -12.59
CA THR A 143 2.32 12.34 -11.44
C THR A 143 1.36 12.20 -10.26
N PHE A 144 1.90 12.33 -9.07
CA PHE A 144 1.14 12.37 -7.82
C PHE A 144 1.76 13.40 -6.88
N VAL A 145 1.01 13.79 -5.85
CA VAL A 145 1.54 14.69 -4.82
C VAL A 145 2.58 13.93 -4.00
N PRO A 146 3.82 14.41 -3.93
CA PRO A 146 4.86 13.77 -3.11
C PRO A 146 4.42 13.61 -1.66
N ILE A 147 4.87 12.52 -1.02
CA ILE A 147 4.56 12.31 0.40
C ILE A 147 5.21 13.41 1.25
N SER A 148 4.50 13.84 2.30
CA SER A 148 5.04 14.83 3.23
C SER A 148 6.22 14.27 4.04
N ASP A 149 7.10 15.15 4.52
CA ASP A 149 8.23 14.76 5.38
C ASP A 149 7.73 14.00 6.61
N PHE A 150 6.62 14.44 7.21
CA PHE A 150 6.03 13.76 8.36
C PHE A 150 5.53 12.34 8.02
N ALA A 151 4.84 12.17 6.89
CA ALA A 151 4.42 10.84 6.44
C ALA A 151 5.62 9.93 6.16
N ARG A 152 6.67 10.49 5.56
CA ARG A 152 7.93 9.78 5.34
C ARG A 152 8.56 9.30 6.65
N GLU A 153 8.68 10.18 7.65
CA GLU A 153 9.19 9.83 8.99
C GLU A 153 8.38 8.69 9.62
N LEU A 154 7.04 8.73 9.52
CA LEU A 154 6.19 7.67 10.05
C LEU A 154 6.45 6.33 9.35
N ILE A 155 6.60 6.33 8.03
CA ILE A 155 6.87 5.11 7.27
C ILE A 155 8.26 4.55 7.62
N GLU A 156 9.27 5.41 7.73
CA GLU A 156 10.65 5.02 8.11
C GLU A 156 10.72 4.47 9.53
N ASP A 157 9.95 5.02 10.45
CA ASP A 157 9.89 4.56 11.84
C ASP A 157 9.01 3.30 12.03
N GLY A 158 8.29 2.87 10.98
CA GLY A 158 7.42 1.69 11.02
C GLY A 158 6.02 1.97 11.57
N GLY A 159 5.61 3.24 11.61
CA GLY A 159 4.28 3.69 12.00
C GLY A 159 4.28 4.69 13.15
N LEU A 160 3.07 5.12 13.53
CA LEU A 160 2.87 6.16 14.53
C LEU A 160 3.37 5.74 15.92
N LEU A 161 3.05 4.53 16.36
CA LEU A 161 3.43 4.07 17.70
C LEU A 161 4.95 3.96 17.87
N PRO A 162 5.71 3.30 16.97
CA PRO A 162 7.17 3.32 17.00
C PRO A 162 7.75 4.74 16.92
N HIS A 163 7.16 5.62 16.11
CA HIS A 163 7.59 7.02 15.99
C HIS A 163 7.47 7.77 17.31
N ILE A 164 6.36 7.64 18.02
CA ILE A 164 6.15 8.24 19.35
C ILE A 164 7.16 7.68 20.36
N GLN A 165 7.35 6.38 20.38
CA GLN A 165 8.32 5.72 21.28
C GLN A 165 9.74 6.22 21.04
N LYS A 166 10.14 6.37 19.78
CA LYS A 166 11.45 6.89 19.39
C LYS A 166 11.65 8.35 19.83
N LYS A 167 10.61 9.19 19.67
CA LYS A 167 10.66 10.59 20.15
C LYS A 167 10.71 10.69 21.66
N ALA A 168 9.92 9.89 22.36
CA ALA A 168 9.94 9.85 23.83
C ALA A 168 11.32 9.43 24.38
N ALA A 169 11.96 8.43 23.76
CA ALA A 169 13.29 7.97 24.14
C ALA A 169 14.39 9.03 23.91
N LYS A 170 14.22 9.90 22.89
CA LYS A 170 15.16 11.01 22.63
C LYS A 170 14.97 12.20 23.57
N ALA A 171 13.78 12.36 24.17
CA ALA A 171 13.46 13.44 25.08
C ALA A 171 13.80 13.12 26.56
N ALA A 172 14.10 11.87 26.86
CA ALA A 172 14.53 11.39 28.18
C ALA A 172 16.05 11.43 28.32
#